data_8989c854e524d9a7eccfd66717f99e19
#
_entry.id   8989c854e524d9a7eccfd66717f99e19
#
_cell.length_a   1.000
_cell.length_b   1.000
_cell.length_c   1.000
_cell.angle_alpha   90.00
_cell.angle_beta   90.00
_cell.angle_gamma   90.00
#
_symmetry.space_group_name_H-M   'P 1'
#
loop_
_entity.id
_entity.type
_entity.pdbx_description
1 polymer ?
#
loop_
_entity_poly.entity_id
_entity_poly.type
_entity_poly.pdbx_seq_one_letter_code
_entity_poly.pdbx_strand_id
1 'polypeptide(L)'
;YCRKGDTEAARRLINHYWHCIGVAEAPSTISNQELLNLILTDKQREFVGEGVNFFDLKRTHAATLKRQSQWGNSTTTSVASDDYRWTFPIPVSEYRFNKVEQNPGWPSN
;
A
#
# COMPACT_ATOMS: atom_id res chain seq x y z
N TYR A 1 6.94 10.96 -10.35
CA TYR A 1 6.23 12.07 -11.03
C TYR A 1 4.94 12.45 -10.29
N CYS A 2 3.94 11.60 -10.11
CA CYS A 2 2.70 11.95 -9.38
C CYS A 2 2.97 12.64 -8.03
N ARG A 3 3.89 12.11 -7.22
CA ARG A 3 4.24 12.70 -5.90
C ARG A 3 4.99 14.04 -6.00
N LYS A 4 5.53 14.37 -7.16
CA LYS A 4 6.13 15.68 -7.45
C LYS A 4 5.15 16.65 -8.10
N GLY A 5 3.90 16.24 -8.31
CA GLY A 5 2.87 17.02 -8.99
C GLY A 5 2.94 17.01 -10.52
N ASP A 6 3.87 16.26 -11.11
CA ASP A 6 4.02 16.14 -12.56
C ASP A 6 3.11 15.03 -13.11
N THR A 7 1.82 15.33 -13.16
CA THR A 7 0.78 14.38 -13.59
C THR A 7 0.94 13.98 -15.05
N GLU A 8 1.33 14.89 -15.91
CA GLU A 8 1.46 14.62 -17.35
C GLU A 8 2.62 13.68 -17.66
N ALA A 9 3.79 13.87 -17.05
CA ALA A 9 4.90 12.93 -17.19
C ALA A 9 4.56 11.56 -16.62
N ALA A 10 3.86 11.51 -15.48
CA ALA A 10 3.40 10.26 -14.89
C ALA A 10 2.43 9.52 -15.83
N ARG A 11 1.44 10.25 -16.37
CA ARG A 11 0.43 9.71 -17.28
C ARG A 11 1.07 9.15 -18.56
N ARG A 12 2.00 9.88 -19.18
CA ARG A 12 2.70 9.41 -20.38
C ARG A 12 3.45 8.10 -20.14
N LEU A 13 4.16 7.99 -19.02
CA LEU A 13 4.93 6.78 -18.71
C LEU A 13 4.04 5.58 -18.45
N ILE A 14 2.99 5.75 -17.65
CA ILE A 14 2.10 4.62 -17.35
C ILE A 14 1.26 4.21 -18.56
N ASN A 15 0.82 5.16 -19.38
CA ASN A 15 0.09 4.87 -20.61
C ASN A 15 0.96 4.11 -21.61
N HIS A 16 2.25 4.44 -21.72
CA HIS A 16 3.17 3.67 -22.55
C HIS A 16 3.26 2.22 -22.08
N TYR A 17 3.37 1.98 -20.79
CA TYR A 17 3.36 0.63 -20.22
C TYR A 17 2.02 -0.08 -20.47
N TRP A 18 0.89 0.57 -20.15
CA TRP A 18 -0.45 0.00 -20.33
C TRP A 18 -0.76 -0.32 -21.81
N HIS A 19 -0.32 0.53 -22.71
CA HIS A 19 -0.43 0.26 -24.14
C HIS A 19 0.29 -1.06 -24.53
N CYS A 20 1.50 -1.29 -24.01
CA CYS A 20 2.26 -2.51 -24.30
C CYS A 20 1.57 -3.78 -23.78
N ILE A 21 0.78 -3.70 -22.73
CA ILE A 21 0.05 -4.84 -22.14
C ILE A 21 -1.43 -4.89 -22.52
N GLY A 22 -1.88 -4.02 -23.41
CA GLY A 22 -3.27 -3.99 -23.88
C GLY A 22 -4.29 -3.44 -22.89
N VAL A 23 -3.86 -2.65 -21.91
CA VAL A 23 -4.73 -1.95 -20.95
C VAL A 23 -5.09 -0.57 -21.48
N ALA A 24 -6.32 -0.13 -21.22
CA ALA A 24 -6.79 1.20 -21.61
C ALA A 24 -5.98 2.33 -20.95
N GLU A 25 -5.66 3.35 -21.74
CA GLU A 25 -4.91 4.51 -21.28
C GLU A 25 -5.70 5.39 -20.30
N ALA A 26 -5.00 6.00 -19.36
CA ALA A 26 -5.56 7.03 -18.49
C ALA A 26 -5.92 8.29 -19.31
N PRO A 27 -7.12 8.86 -19.11
CA PRO A 27 -7.55 10.04 -19.85
C PRO A 27 -6.67 11.26 -19.54
N SER A 28 -6.61 12.21 -20.49
CA SER A 28 -5.83 13.45 -20.33
C SER A 28 -6.34 14.36 -19.20
N THR A 29 -7.62 14.18 -18.83
CA THR A 29 -8.31 14.97 -17.78
C THR A 29 -8.15 14.38 -16.38
N ILE A 30 -7.42 13.25 -16.23
CA ILE A 30 -7.28 12.59 -14.94
C ILE A 30 -6.53 13.47 -13.94
N SER A 31 -7.04 13.54 -12.72
CA SER A 31 -6.36 14.23 -11.63
C SER A 31 -5.12 13.46 -11.16
N ASN A 32 -4.18 14.17 -10.55
CA ASN A 32 -2.96 13.54 -10.01
C ASN A 32 -3.25 12.45 -8.96
N GLN A 33 -4.26 12.66 -8.11
CA GLN A 33 -4.65 11.70 -7.09
C GLN A 33 -5.31 10.45 -7.68
N GLU A 34 -6.19 10.63 -8.67
CA GLU A 34 -6.81 9.50 -9.37
C GLU A 34 -5.76 8.67 -10.11
N LEU A 35 -4.83 9.33 -10.81
CA LEU A 35 -3.74 8.65 -11.50
C LEU A 35 -2.86 7.86 -10.52
N LEU A 36 -2.52 8.45 -9.36
CA LEU A 36 -1.75 7.77 -8.32
C LEU A 36 -2.50 6.52 -7.81
N ASN A 37 -3.80 6.62 -7.58
CA ASN A 37 -4.63 5.49 -7.13
C ASN A 37 -4.69 4.38 -8.19
N LEU A 38 -4.81 4.74 -9.48
CA LEU A 38 -4.78 3.77 -10.58
C LEU A 38 -3.43 3.05 -10.64
N ILE A 39 -2.32 3.78 -10.55
CA ILE A 39 -0.97 3.20 -10.55
C ILE A 39 -0.78 2.25 -9.37
N LEU A 40 -1.22 2.62 -8.18
CA LEU A 40 -1.11 1.75 -6.99
C LEU A 40 -1.98 0.49 -7.13
N THR A 41 -3.17 0.61 -7.70
CA THR A 41 -4.06 -0.52 -7.96
C THR A 41 -3.48 -1.48 -9.00
N ASP A 42 -2.93 -0.95 -10.07
CA ASP A 42 -2.27 -1.71 -11.12
C ASP A 42 -1.04 -2.45 -10.57
N LYS A 43 -0.20 -1.72 -9.83
CA LYS A 43 0.96 -2.30 -9.15
C LYS A 43 0.60 -3.41 -8.17
N GLN A 44 -0.52 -3.27 -7.44
CA GLN A 44 -1.01 -4.31 -6.54
C GLN A 44 -1.43 -5.58 -7.29
N ARG A 45 -1.98 -5.46 -8.49
CA ARG A 45 -2.39 -6.59 -9.33
C ARG A 45 -1.18 -7.28 -9.95
N GLU A 46 -0.25 -6.50 -10.47
CA GLU A 46 0.95 -7.00 -11.15
C GLU A 46 1.87 -7.77 -10.18
N PHE A 47 2.07 -7.24 -8.98
CA PHE A 47 2.98 -7.81 -7.98
C PHE A 47 2.24 -8.57 -6.87
N VAL A 48 1.17 -9.28 -7.22
CA VAL A 48 0.44 -10.13 -6.27
C VAL A 48 1.37 -11.20 -5.68
N GLY A 49 1.42 -11.27 -4.34
CA GLY A 49 2.22 -12.26 -3.63
C GLY A 49 3.70 -11.89 -3.43
N GLU A 50 4.18 -10.80 -4.02
CA GLU A 50 5.59 -10.37 -3.89
C GLU A 50 5.87 -9.48 -2.67
N GLY A 51 4.88 -9.23 -1.81
CA GLY A 51 5.03 -8.43 -0.59
C GLY A 51 5.11 -6.91 -0.81
N VAL A 52 5.13 -6.44 -2.05
CA VAL A 52 5.32 -5.03 -2.41
C VAL A 52 4.17 -4.14 -1.91
N ASN A 53 2.95 -4.66 -1.93
CA ASN A 53 1.74 -3.92 -1.61
C ASN A 53 1.74 -3.36 -0.17
N PHE A 54 2.23 -4.11 0.80
CA PHE A 54 2.33 -3.66 2.19
C PHE A 54 3.17 -2.37 2.30
N PHE A 55 4.33 -2.35 1.69
CA PHE A 55 5.23 -1.20 1.72
C PHE A 55 4.65 0.01 0.98
N ASP A 56 3.97 -0.20 -0.13
CA ASP A 56 3.32 0.87 -0.88
C ASP A 56 2.17 1.50 -0.09
N LEU A 57 1.31 0.70 0.54
CA LEU A 57 0.22 1.19 1.38
C LEU A 57 0.76 1.97 2.59
N LYS A 58 1.76 1.42 3.29
CA LYS A 58 2.42 2.10 4.41
C LYS A 58 3.03 3.43 4.01
N ARG A 59 3.77 3.46 2.90
CA ARG A 59 4.49 4.63 2.42
C ARG A 59 3.59 5.74 1.89
N THR A 60 2.48 5.38 1.27
CA THR A 60 1.60 6.35 0.60
C THR A 60 0.50 6.88 1.51
N HIS A 61 0.18 6.18 2.58
CA HIS A 61 -0.99 6.44 3.43
C HIS A 61 -2.29 6.58 2.61
N ALA A 62 -2.32 6.01 1.39
CA ALA A 62 -3.35 6.30 0.40
C ALA A 62 -4.59 5.41 0.55
N ALA A 63 -4.46 4.28 1.20
CA ALA A 63 -5.55 3.31 1.28
C ALA A 63 -5.58 2.58 2.62
N THR A 64 -6.77 2.16 2.99
CA THR A 64 -7.01 1.22 4.08
C THR A 64 -6.84 -0.20 3.57
N LEU A 65 -6.06 -1.01 4.26
CA LEU A 65 -6.02 -2.44 4.00
C LEU A 65 -7.34 -3.07 4.42
N LYS A 66 -8.06 -3.63 3.45
CA LYS A 66 -9.28 -4.38 3.70
C LYS A 66 -9.02 -5.85 3.44
N ARG A 67 -9.30 -6.70 4.40
CA ARG A 67 -9.21 -8.14 4.26
C ARG A 67 -10.56 -8.79 4.57
N GLN A 68 -11.03 -9.63 3.68
CA GLN A 68 -12.20 -10.47 3.92
C GLN A 68 -11.74 -11.79 4.52
N SER A 69 -12.35 -12.21 5.62
CA SER A 69 -12.09 -13.53 6.20
C SER A 69 -12.57 -14.62 5.23
N GLN A 70 -11.70 -15.57 4.90
CA GLN A 70 -12.05 -16.72 4.05
C GLN A 70 -12.75 -17.85 4.82
N TRP A 71 -12.84 -17.77 6.15
CA TRP A 71 -13.39 -18.82 7.01
C TRP A 71 -14.74 -18.39 7.58
N GLY A 72 -15.81 -18.60 6.84
CA GLY A 72 -17.20 -18.67 7.29
C GLY A 72 -17.86 -17.46 7.93
N ASN A 73 -17.12 -16.50 8.47
CA ASN A 73 -17.63 -15.25 9.00
C ASN A 73 -17.08 -14.09 8.14
N SER A 74 -17.97 -13.41 7.45
CA SER A 74 -17.69 -12.29 6.56
C SER A 74 -17.26 -11.01 7.28
N THR A 75 -16.41 -11.09 8.29
CA THR A 75 -15.86 -9.93 8.96
C THR A 75 -14.77 -9.30 8.10
N THR A 76 -15.06 -8.17 7.50
CA THR A 76 -14.06 -7.35 6.82
C THR A 76 -13.21 -6.65 7.88
N THR A 77 -11.98 -7.08 8.03
CA THR A 77 -11.00 -6.36 8.86
C THR A 77 -10.38 -5.25 8.02
N SER A 78 -10.43 -4.03 8.51
CA SER A 78 -9.77 -2.88 7.90
C SER A 78 -8.68 -2.33 8.82
N VAL A 79 -7.59 -1.88 8.23
CA VAL A 79 -6.49 -1.20 8.92
C VAL A 79 -6.40 0.21 8.35
N ALA A 80 -6.58 1.22 9.19
CA ALA A 80 -6.47 2.62 8.78
C ALA A 80 -5.03 2.96 8.35
N SER A 81 -4.86 3.99 7.53
CA SER A 81 -3.54 4.38 7.00
C SER A 81 -2.54 4.84 8.06
N ASP A 82 -3.03 5.29 9.21
CA ASP A 82 -2.27 5.77 10.36
C ASP A 82 -2.23 4.78 11.55
N ASP A 83 -2.73 3.55 11.35
CA ASP A 83 -2.79 2.53 12.38
C ASP A 83 -1.38 2.06 12.78
N TYR A 84 -1.17 1.86 14.09
CA TYR A 84 0.12 1.39 14.63
C TYR A 84 0.56 0.03 14.05
N ARG A 85 -0.38 -0.80 13.61
CA ARG A 85 -0.13 -2.12 13.01
C ARG A 85 0.67 -2.08 11.70
N TRP A 86 0.86 -0.91 11.09
CA TRP A 86 1.79 -0.72 9.98
C TRP A 86 3.26 -0.77 10.41
N THR A 87 3.54 -0.72 11.71
CA THR A 87 4.88 -0.93 12.26
C THR A 87 4.88 -2.24 13.03
N PHE A 88 5.73 -3.19 12.63
CA PHE A 88 5.78 -4.48 13.29
C PHE A 88 6.24 -4.36 14.75
N PRO A 89 5.75 -5.24 15.65
CA PRO A 89 6.27 -5.28 17.01
C PRO A 89 7.73 -5.74 17.02
N ILE A 90 8.47 -5.31 18.03
CA ILE A 90 9.80 -5.87 18.30
C ILE A 90 9.61 -7.31 18.79
N PRO A 91 10.31 -8.30 18.20
CA PRO A 91 10.16 -9.70 18.56
C PRO A 91 10.46 -9.97 20.05
N VAL A 92 9.71 -10.88 20.66
CA VAL A 92 9.90 -11.26 22.08
C VAL A 92 11.33 -11.75 22.36
N SER A 93 11.99 -12.36 21.39
CA SER A 93 13.39 -12.79 21.48
C SER A 93 14.35 -11.65 21.83
N GLU A 94 14.09 -10.44 21.36
CA GLU A 94 14.94 -9.28 21.60
C GLU A 94 14.91 -8.81 23.06
N TYR A 95 13.78 -9.00 23.75
CA TYR A 95 13.65 -8.63 25.16
C TYR A 95 14.43 -9.53 26.11
N ARG A 96 14.84 -10.72 25.67
CA ARG A 96 15.63 -11.64 26.50
C ARG A 96 17.05 -11.11 26.80
N PHE A 97 17.57 -10.33 25.89
CA PHE A 97 18.97 -9.88 25.93
C PHE A 97 19.13 -8.36 26.05
N ASN A 98 18.09 -7.61 25.71
CA ASN A 98 18.13 -6.16 25.68
C ASN A 98 16.89 -5.55 26.34
N LYS A 99 17.09 -4.47 27.10
CA LYS A 99 15.98 -3.62 27.54
C LYS A 99 15.61 -2.70 26.37
N VAL A 100 14.60 -3.10 25.59
CA VAL A 100 14.11 -2.35 24.45
C VAL A 100 12.67 -1.93 24.74
N GLU A 101 12.34 -0.68 24.46
CA GLU A 101 10.95 -0.22 24.51
C GLU A 101 10.20 -0.71 23.28
N GLN A 102 8.99 -1.26 23.48
CA GLN A 102 8.14 -1.72 22.38
C GLN A 102 7.64 -0.56 21.52
N ASN A 103 7.43 -0.84 20.23
CA ASN A 103 6.82 0.12 19.33
C ASN A 103 5.43 0.55 19.85
N PRO A 104 5.07 1.84 19.72
CA PRO A 104 3.82 2.37 20.21
C PRO A 104 2.60 1.57 19.73
N GLY A 105 1.63 1.33 20.62
CA GLY A 105 0.40 0.61 20.34
C GLY A 105 0.48 -0.91 20.50
N TRP A 106 1.68 -1.49 20.56
CA TRP A 106 1.87 -2.90 20.86
C TRP A 106 2.00 -3.15 22.35
N PRO A 107 1.49 -4.29 22.87
CA PRO A 107 1.63 -4.60 24.30
C PRO A 107 3.11 -4.73 24.68
N SER A 108 3.45 -4.14 25.81
CA SER A 108 4.74 -4.37 26.45
C SER A 108 4.77 -5.81 27.02
N ASN A 109 5.85 -6.51 26.81
CA ASN A 109 6.07 -7.84 27.39
C ASN A 109 6.66 -7.72 28.79
#